data_e7c2d23b24d06fe8cc03d3a1b43732ad
#
_entry.id   e7c2d23b24d06fe8cc03d3a1b43732ad
#
_cell.length_a   1.000
_cell.length_b   1.000
_cell.length_c   1.000
_cell.angle_alpha   90.00
_cell.angle_beta   90.00
_cell.angle_gamma   90.00
#
_symmetry.space_group_name_H-M   'P 1'
#
loop_
_entity.id
_entity.type
_entity.pdbx_description
1 polymer ?
#
loop_
_entity_poly.entity_id
_entity_poly.type
_entity_poly.pdbx_seq_one_letter_code
_entity_poly.pdbx_strand_id
1 'polypeptide(L)'
;RRVLFRSLACIEAVYQNYMSYGLPLTTVSLVQGDCLGGGFEAALSSQVVIAERSARFGFPEVMFNLFPGMGAMSFVLRRSSMKIAEELISNPDLLSAGEMLQKGIIDLVVNDGEGPAAVNEYLRHKEPMARGLLQVRRRVRPLDRRELDDIVQIWVDTAMRINTRDLKLMGHLIARQDKLH
;
A
#
# COMPACT_ATOMS: atom_id res chain seq x y z
N ARG A 1 -0.06 -22.87 -9.55
CA ARG A 1 1.32 -22.81 -9.02
C ARG A 1 2.04 -21.51 -9.43
N ARG A 2 1.98 -21.07 -10.72
CA ARG A 2 2.65 -19.81 -11.14
C ARG A 2 2.08 -18.56 -10.46
N VAL A 3 0.75 -18.47 -10.28
CA VAL A 3 0.09 -17.33 -9.59
C VAL A 3 0.58 -17.24 -8.17
N LEU A 4 0.49 -18.33 -7.41
CA LEU A 4 0.98 -18.37 -6.02
C LEU A 4 2.46 -17.99 -5.91
N PHE A 5 3.32 -18.51 -6.78
CA PHE A 5 4.75 -18.18 -6.77
C PHE A 5 5.00 -16.68 -6.96
N ARG A 6 4.30 -16.04 -7.92
CA ARG A 6 4.41 -14.59 -8.14
C ARG A 6 3.88 -13.80 -6.96
N SER A 7 2.76 -14.22 -6.40
CA SER A 7 2.16 -13.56 -5.24
C SER A 7 3.08 -13.63 -4.02
N LEU A 8 3.71 -14.79 -3.75
CA LEU A 8 4.70 -14.92 -2.68
C LEU A 8 5.94 -14.05 -2.89
N ALA A 9 6.38 -13.87 -4.13
CA ALA A 9 7.48 -12.95 -4.43
C ALA A 9 7.10 -11.48 -4.15
N CYS A 10 5.86 -11.09 -4.47
CA CYS A 10 5.35 -9.76 -4.10
C CYS A 10 5.26 -9.58 -2.59
N ILE A 11 4.76 -10.60 -1.86
CA ILE A 11 4.73 -10.59 -0.39
C ILE A 11 6.14 -10.45 0.19
N GLU A 12 7.14 -11.15 -0.37
CA GLU A 12 8.53 -10.99 0.06
C GLU A 12 8.98 -9.53 -0.07
N ALA A 13 8.76 -8.91 -1.23
CA ALA A 13 9.19 -7.54 -1.48
C ALA A 13 8.56 -6.54 -0.48
N VAL A 14 7.22 -6.59 -0.28
CA VAL A 14 6.53 -5.66 0.62
C VAL A 14 6.86 -5.94 2.09
N TYR A 15 7.06 -7.21 2.48
CA TYR A 15 7.46 -7.57 3.83
C TYR A 15 8.88 -7.07 4.15
N GLN A 16 9.83 -7.29 3.26
CA GLN A 16 11.20 -6.81 3.44
C GLN A 16 11.25 -5.28 3.50
N ASN A 17 10.50 -4.59 2.65
CA ASN A 17 10.38 -3.13 2.71
C ASN A 17 9.80 -2.66 4.06
N TYR A 18 8.73 -3.31 4.54
CA TYR A 18 8.12 -3.03 5.85
C TYR A 18 9.11 -3.26 7.00
N MET A 19 9.89 -4.32 6.92
CA MET A 19 10.92 -4.67 7.92
C MET A 19 12.22 -3.88 7.75
N SER A 20 12.29 -2.93 6.79
CA SER A 20 13.51 -2.17 6.45
C SER A 20 14.69 -3.07 6.11
N TYR A 21 14.43 -4.20 5.46
CA TYR A 21 15.46 -5.19 5.10
C TYR A 21 16.33 -5.66 6.28
N GLY A 22 15.80 -5.61 7.50
CA GLY A 22 16.56 -5.91 8.72
C GLY A 22 17.63 -4.86 9.07
N LEU A 23 17.65 -3.73 8.38
CA LEU A 23 18.63 -2.66 8.55
C LEU A 23 18.08 -1.51 9.39
N PRO A 24 18.95 -0.71 10.04
CA PRO A 24 18.54 0.47 10.80
C PRO A 24 18.30 1.67 9.88
N LEU A 25 17.38 1.53 8.93
CA LEU A 25 16.99 2.55 7.97
C LEU A 25 15.48 2.79 7.97
N THR A 26 15.06 3.93 7.46
CA THR A 26 13.67 4.28 7.24
C THR A 26 13.33 4.15 5.77
N THR A 27 12.31 3.36 5.43
CA THR A 27 11.80 3.29 4.06
C THR A 27 10.77 4.40 3.83
N VAL A 28 10.89 5.10 2.71
CA VAL A 28 10.01 6.22 2.34
C VAL A 28 9.45 5.96 0.96
N SER A 29 8.13 6.06 0.80
CA SER A 29 7.47 6.12 -0.50
C SER A 29 7.05 7.56 -0.80
N LEU A 30 7.45 8.05 -1.96
CA LEU A 30 6.95 9.30 -2.52
C LEU A 30 5.93 8.98 -3.62
N VAL A 31 4.71 9.52 -3.47
CA VAL A 31 3.61 9.33 -4.42
C VAL A 31 3.33 10.63 -5.13
N GLN A 32 3.53 10.64 -6.46
CA GLN A 32 3.41 11.83 -7.31
C GLN A 32 2.27 11.73 -8.35
N GLY A 33 1.39 10.75 -8.20
CA GLY A 33 0.26 10.52 -9.10
C GLY A 33 -0.67 9.43 -8.56
N ASP A 34 -1.40 8.75 -9.43
CA ASP A 34 -2.32 7.69 -9.05
C ASP A 34 -1.57 6.49 -8.45
N CYS A 35 -1.96 6.11 -7.24
CA CYS A 35 -1.38 5.03 -6.47
C CYS A 35 -2.47 4.01 -6.15
N LEU A 36 -2.60 3.00 -7.01
CA LEU A 36 -3.74 2.10 -7.02
C LEU A 36 -3.34 0.64 -6.81
N GLY A 37 -4.23 -0.12 -6.16
CA GLY A 37 -4.10 -1.57 -6.00
C GLY A 37 -2.74 -1.98 -5.45
N GLY A 38 -2.03 -2.88 -6.12
CA GLY A 38 -0.71 -3.35 -5.73
C GLY A 38 0.35 -2.25 -5.58
N GLY A 39 0.27 -1.17 -6.36
CA GLY A 39 1.12 0.01 -6.20
C GLY A 39 0.87 0.71 -4.86
N PHE A 40 -0.38 0.81 -4.45
CA PHE A 40 -0.73 1.36 -3.14
C PHE A 40 -0.31 0.43 -2.00
N GLU A 41 -0.45 -0.88 -2.14
CA GLU A 41 0.07 -1.86 -1.16
C GLU A 41 1.59 -1.74 -1.00
N ALA A 42 2.32 -1.57 -2.11
CA ALA A 42 3.77 -1.35 -2.07
C ALA A 42 4.13 -0.04 -1.36
N ALA A 43 3.41 1.06 -1.63
CA ALA A 43 3.62 2.32 -0.93
C ALA A 43 3.35 2.20 0.58
N LEU A 44 2.26 1.53 0.97
CA LEU A 44 1.88 1.29 2.37
C LEU A 44 2.89 0.42 3.14
N SER A 45 3.67 -0.40 2.45
CA SER A 45 4.74 -1.20 3.07
C SER A 45 5.92 -0.34 3.53
N SER A 46 6.07 0.88 3.03
CA SER A 46 7.06 1.84 3.53
C SER A 46 6.66 2.38 4.89
N GLN A 47 7.64 2.80 5.67
CA GLN A 47 7.41 3.33 7.01
C GLN A 47 6.81 4.72 6.98
N VAL A 48 7.16 5.47 5.95
CA VAL A 48 6.69 6.82 5.68
C VAL A 48 6.15 6.88 4.26
N VAL A 49 4.98 7.46 4.12
CA VAL A 49 4.38 7.74 2.81
C VAL A 49 4.17 9.25 2.70
N ILE A 50 4.85 9.87 1.74
CA ILE A 50 4.71 11.28 1.38
C ILE A 50 3.98 11.33 0.04
N ALA A 51 3.00 12.20 -0.09
CA ALA A 51 2.24 12.33 -1.32
C ALA A 51 2.19 13.78 -1.81
N GLU A 52 2.20 13.97 -3.11
CA GLU A 52 1.85 15.23 -3.73
C GLU A 52 0.31 15.39 -3.73
N ARG A 53 -0.16 16.64 -3.70
CA ARG A 53 -1.57 16.98 -3.51
C ARG A 53 -2.49 16.39 -4.55
N SER A 54 -2.04 16.27 -5.80
CA SER A 54 -2.81 15.70 -6.90
C SER A 54 -2.91 14.17 -6.86
N ALA A 55 -2.12 13.50 -6.02
CA ALA A 55 -2.12 12.04 -5.93
C ALA A 55 -3.48 11.48 -5.48
N ARG A 56 -3.88 10.37 -6.10
CA ARG A 56 -5.12 9.65 -5.80
C ARG A 56 -4.79 8.22 -5.39
N PHE A 57 -5.60 7.70 -4.47
CA PHE A 57 -5.36 6.40 -3.84
C PHE A 57 -6.61 5.55 -3.85
N GLY A 58 -6.47 4.25 -4.01
CA GLY A 58 -7.60 3.34 -3.93
C GLY A 58 -7.25 1.89 -4.23
N PHE A 59 -8.22 1.03 -3.94
CA PHE A 59 -8.16 -0.41 -4.20
C PHE A 59 -9.27 -0.81 -5.18
N PRO A 60 -8.99 -0.77 -6.50
CA PRO A 60 -10.00 -1.10 -7.52
C PRO A 60 -10.34 -2.60 -7.58
N GLU A 61 -9.67 -3.45 -6.82
CA GLU A 61 -9.81 -4.91 -6.84
C GLU A 61 -11.25 -5.36 -6.54
N VAL A 62 -11.97 -4.62 -5.69
CA VAL A 62 -13.37 -4.92 -5.35
C VAL A 62 -14.30 -4.91 -6.57
N MET A 63 -13.96 -4.12 -7.59
CA MET A 63 -14.72 -4.06 -8.86
C MET A 63 -14.68 -5.39 -9.64
N PHE A 64 -13.75 -6.27 -9.32
CA PHE A 64 -13.54 -7.58 -9.96
C PHE A 64 -13.83 -8.74 -9.02
N ASN A 65 -14.58 -8.51 -7.94
CA ASN A 65 -14.82 -9.50 -6.89
C ASN A 65 -13.51 -10.05 -6.28
N LEU A 66 -12.49 -9.18 -6.20
CA LEU A 66 -11.23 -9.42 -5.48
C LEU A 66 -11.06 -8.41 -4.35
N PHE A 67 -10.09 -8.69 -3.51
CA PHE A 67 -9.53 -7.76 -2.53
C PHE A 67 -8.02 -7.61 -2.78
N PRO A 68 -7.37 -6.52 -2.31
CA PRO A 68 -5.93 -6.36 -2.43
C PRO A 68 -5.20 -7.42 -1.58
N GLY A 69 -4.34 -8.22 -2.23
CA GLY A 69 -3.76 -9.44 -1.64
C GLY A 69 -2.31 -9.35 -1.21
N MET A 70 -1.66 -8.17 -1.32
CA MET A 70 -0.25 -8.01 -0.98
C MET A 70 -0.02 -7.32 0.39
N GLY A 71 -1.04 -7.25 1.25
CA GLY A 71 -0.93 -6.75 2.61
C GLY A 71 -1.68 -5.47 2.92
N ALA A 72 -2.59 -4.99 2.06
CA ALA A 72 -3.38 -3.77 2.28
C ALA A 72 -4.04 -3.77 3.66
N MET A 73 -4.78 -4.82 4.02
CA MET A 73 -5.45 -4.94 5.33
C MET A 73 -4.45 -4.80 6.47
N SER A 74 -3.34 -5.55 6.39
CA SER A 74 -2.29 -5.59 7.41
C SER A 74 -1.60 -4.24 7.60
N PHE A 75 -1.29 -3.55 6.50
CA PHE A 75 -0.59 -2.26 6.55
C PHE A 75 -1.52 -1.13 7.00
N VAL A 76 -2.76 -1.07 6.48
CA VAL A 76 -3.73 -0.04 6.86
C VAL A 76 -4.11 -0.18 8.33
N LEU A 77 -4.37 -1.41 8.82
CA LEU A 77 -4.64 -1.66 10.23
C LEU A 77 -3.51 -1.15 11.14
N ARG A 78 -2.26 -1.30 10.72
CA ARG A 78 -1.09 -0.86 11.49
C ARG A 78 -0.85 0.65 11.45
N ARG A 79 -1.40 1.33 10.45
CA ARG A 79 -1.37 2.80 10.34
C ARG A 79 -2.56 3.46 11.03
N SER A 80 -3.75 2.87 10.92
CA SER A 80 -5.00 3.46 11.40
C SER A 80 -5.82 2.46 12.21
N SER A 81 -6.91 1.94 11.66
CA SER A 81 -7.83 1.04 12.36
C SER A 81 -8.40 -0.02 11.41
N MET A 82 -8.98 -1.08 11.99
CA MET A 82 -9.70 -2.11 11.22
C MET A 82 -10.87 -1.51 10.43
N LYS A 83 -11.62 -0.60 11.04
CA LYS A 83 -12.74 0.09 10.37
C LYS A 83 -12.29 0.84 9.11
N ILE A 84 -11.19 1.57 9.19
CA ILE A 84 -10.64 2.30 8.03
C ILE A 84 -10.12 1.32 6.98
N ALA A 85 -9.50 0.20 7.39
CA ALA A 85 -9.02 -0.81 6.45
C ALA A 85 -10.18 -1.45 5.67
N GLU A 86 -11.25 -1.84 6.35
CA GLU A 86 -12.46 -2.40 5.73
C GLU A 86 -13.13 -1.38 4.80
N GLU A 87 -13.26 -0.12 5.23
CA GLU A 87 -13.81 0.97 4.42
C GLU A 87 -13.02 1.17 3.12
N LEU A 88 -11.70 1.28 3.20
CA LEU A 88 -10.85 1.51 2.03
C LEU A 88 -10.85 0.33 1.05
N ILE A 89 -10.84 -0.90 1.57
CA ILE A 89 -10.77 -2.11 0.75
C ILE A 89 -12.12 -2.42 0.08
N SER A 90 -13.23 -2.07 0.73
CA SER A 90 -14.58 -2.31 0.18
C SER A 90 -15.08 -1.19 -0.73
N ASN A 91 -14.42 -0.03 -0.77
CA ASN A 91 -14.82 1.11 -1.59
C ASN A 91 -13.96 1.20 -2.85
N PRO A 92 -14.56 1.17 -4.06
CA PRO A 92 -13.83 1.34 -5.31
C PRO A 92 -13.43 2.79 -5.61
N ASP A 93 -13.94 3.77 -4.86
CA ASP A 93 -13.70 5.18 -5.11
C ASP A 93 -12.24 5.57 -4.79
N LEU A 94 -11.70 6.46 -5.61
CA LEU A 94 -10.37 7.01 -5.39
C LEU A 94 -10.44 8.18 -4.39
N LEU A 95 -9.64 8.11 -3.36
CA LEU A 95 -9.50 9.16 -2.36
C LEU A 95 -8.29 10.04 -2.66
N SER A 96 -8.41 11.31 -2.30
CA SER A 96 -7.33 12.30 -2.42
C SER A 96 -6.23 12.08 -1.36
N ALA A 97 -5.06 12.65 -1.60
CA ALA A 97 -3.98 12.69 -0.63
C ALA A 97 -4.41 13.33 0.70
N GLY A 98 -5.25 14.38 0.65
CA GLY A 98 -5.78 15.03 1.85
C GLY A 98 -6.66 14.11 2.70
N GLU A 99 -7.56 13.35 2.07
CA GLU A 99 -8.42 12.37 2.75
C GLU A 99 -7.59 11.22 3.36
N MET A 100 -6.56 10.75 2.66
CA MET A 100 -5.65 9.72 3.18
C MET A 100 -4.83 10.23 4.37
N LEU A 101 -4.42 11.50 4.37
CA LEU A 101 -3.77 12.13 5.51
C LEU A 101 -4.71 12.19 6.72
N GLN A 102 -5.95 12.63 6.52
CA GLN A 102 -6.97 12.70 7.60
C GLN A 102 -7.29 11.32 8.20
N LYS A 103 -7.27 10.27 7.38
CA LYS A 103 -7.46 8.87 7.83
C LYS A 103 -6.21 8.29 8.50
N GLY A 104 -5.08 9.01 8.53
CA GLY A 104 -3.81 8.54 9.11
C GLY A 104 -3.11 7.47 8.27
N ILE A 105 -3.42 7.38 6.97
CA ILE A 105 -2.86 6.38 6.04
C ILE A 105 -1.54 6.85 5.45
N ILE A 106 -1.43 8.14 5.14
CA ILE A 106 -0.18 8.76 4.70
C ILE A 106 0.31 9.78 5.73
N ASP A 107 1.58 10.10 5.69
CA ASP A 107 2.24 10.85 6.77
C ASP A 107 2.40 12.34 6.45
N LEU A 108 2.48 12.70 5.16
CA LEU A 108 2.67 14.08 4.72
C LEU A 108 2.07 14.30 3.33
N VAL A 109 1.43 15.45 3.14
CA VAL A 109 1.00 15.95 1.83
C VAL A 109 1.71 17.27 1.53
N VAL A 110 2.25 17.37 0.32
CA VAL A 110 2.97 18.55 -0.18
C VAL A 110 2.37 19.02 -1.51
N ASN A 111 2.74 20.21 -1.99
CA ASN A 111 2.31 20.64 -3.31
C ASN A 111 2.99 19.82 -4.42
N ASP A 112 2.35 19.79 -5.58
CA ASP A 112 2.88 19.07 -6.72
C ASP A 112 4.25 19.62 -7.12
N GLY A 113 5.20 18.71 -7.35
CA GLY A 113 6.60 19.05 -7.64
C GLY A 113 7.49 19.27 -6.41
N GLU A 114 6.93 19.37 -5.20
CA GLU A 114 7.71 19.54 -3.96
C GLU A 114 8.11 18.21 -3.30
N GLY A 115 7.60 17.10 -3.81
CA GLY A 115 7.80 15.76 -3.23
C GLY A 115 9.26 15.41 -2.94
N PRO A 116 10.20 15.52 -3.90
CA PRO A 116 11.61 15.18 -3.66
C PRO A 116 12.29 16.05 -2.58
N ALA A 117 11.95 17.35 -2.53
CA ALA A 117 12.45 18.24 -1.49
C ALA A 117 11.92 17.85 -0.11
N ALA A 118 10.63 17.50 -0.02
CA ALA A 118 9.99 17.07 1.22
C ALA A 118 10.57 15.76 1.76
N VAL A 119 10.91 14.80 0.89
CA VAL A 119 11.62 13.56 1.29
C VAL A 119 12.98 13.91 1.91
N ASN A 120 13.76 14.77 1.26
CA ASN A 120 15.06 15.17 1.77
C ASN A 120 14.96 15.89 3.12
N GLU A 121 13.98 16.78 3.27
CA GLU A 121 13.72 17.48 4.53
C GLU A 121 13.31 16.52 5.65
N TYR A 122 12.41 15.58 5.34
CA TYR A 122 12.00 14.55 6.29
C TYR A 122 13.19 13.72 6.80
N LEU A 123 14.03 13.25 5.89
CA LEU A 123 15.21 12.44 6.24
C LEU A 123 16.22 13.21 7.09
N ARG A 124 16.37 14.53 6.86
CA ARG A 124 17.31 15.35 7.63
C ARG A 124 16.83 15.67 9.04
N HIS A 125 15.54 15.97 9.19
CA HIS A 125 15.03 16.60 10.42
C HIS A 125 14.15 15.70 11.26
N LYS A 126 13.40 14.79 10.67
CA LYS A 126 12.42 13.96 11.40
C LYS A 126 12.86 12.52 11.60
N GLU A 127 13.74 12.02 10.77
CA GLU A 127 14.11 10.60 10.75
C GLU A 127 14.70 10.08 12.08
N PRO A 128 15.59 10.79 12.79
CA PRO A 128 16.16 10.27 14.03
C PRO A 128 15.14 9.92 15.10
N MET A 129 14.10 10.76 15.28
CA MET A 129 13.00 10.48 16.22
C MET A 129 12.01 9.46 15.65
N ALA A 130 11.70 9.56 14.36
CA ALA A 130 10.78 8.66 13.68
C ALA A 130 11.27 7.21 13.73
N ARG A 131 12.58 6.97 13.66
CA ARG A 131 13.19 5.65 13.78
C ARG A 131 12.89 4.99 15.13
N GLY A 132 12.98 5.73 16.22
CA GLY A 132 12.64 5.25 17.56
C GLY A 132 11.17 4.87 17.68
N LEU A 133 10.28 5.77 17.24
CA LEU A 133 8.84 5.54 17.24
C LEU A 133 8.44 4.34 16.39
N LEU A 134 9.12 4.14 15.26
CA LEU A 134 8.87 2.99 14.41
C LEU A 134 9.19 1.66 15.09
N GLN A 135 10.32 1.59 15.81
CA GLN A 135 10.66 0.40 16.59
C GLN A 135 9.58 0.10 17.65
N VAL A 136 9.06 1.15 18.30
CA VAL A 136 7.94 1.02 19.26
C VAL A 136 6.68 0.52 18.55
N ARG A 137 6.30 1.11 17.39
CA ARG A 137 5.14 0.65 16.60
C ARG A 137 5.25 -0.83 16.22
N ARG A 138 6.41 -1.27 15.77
CA ARG A 138 6.66 -2.68 15.43
C ARG A 138 6.51 -3.62 16.64
N ARG A 139 6.84 -3.14 17.83
CA ARG A 139 6.68 -3.93 19.06
C ARG A 139 5.22 -3.99 19.51
N VAL A 140 4.48 -2.90 19.37
CA VAL A 140 3.07 -2.80 19.76
C VAL A 140 2.14 -3.49 18.75
N ARG A 141 2.46 -3.40 17.46
CA ARG A 141 1.70 -4.01 16.36
C ARG A 141 2.64 -4.78 15.44
N PRO A 142 3.15 -5.93 15.87
CA PRO A 142 4.07 -6.73 15.06
C PRO A 142 3.36 -7.23 13.80
N LEU A 143 4.11 -7.36 12.71
CA LEU A 143 3.67 -8.04 11.50
C LEU A 143 4.42 -9.37 11.40
N ASP A 144 3.69 -10.48 11.52
CA ASP A 144 4.23 -11.79 11.21
C ASP A 144 4.17 -12.01 9.71
N ARG A 145 5.22 -12.55 9.12
CA ARG A 145 5.26 -12.92 7.71
C ARG A 145 4.14 -13.90 7.36
N ARG A 146 3.81 -14.80 8.27
CA ARG A 146 2.73 -15.78 8.09
C ARG A 146 1.37 -15.13 7.88
N GLU A 147 1.11 -13.99 8.52
CA GLU A 147 -0.14 -13.23 8.30
C GLU A 147 -0.31 -12.87 6.81
N LEU A 148 0.75 -12.40 6.18
CA LEU A 148 0.73 -12.05 4.75
C LEU A 148 0.64 -13.30 3.85
N ASP A 149 1.34 -14.38 4.21
CA ASP A 149 1.33 -15.64 3.46
C ASP A 149 -0.08 -16.28 3.51
N ASP A 150 -0.76 -16.24 4.64
CA ASP A 150 -2.14 -16.73 4.80
C ASP A 150 -3.13 -15.88 3.98
N ILE A 151 -3.00 -14.53 4.03
CA ILE A 151 -3.84 -13.63 3.25
C ILE A 151 -3.66 -13.87 1.75
N VAL A 152 -2.42 -14.03 1.27
CA VAL A 152 -2.18 -14.30 -0.15
C VAL A 152 -2.73 -15.64 -0.58
N GLN A 153 -2.75 -16.64 0.29
CA GLN A 153 -3.38 -17.92 -0.03
C GLN A 153 -4.90 -17.75 -0.23
N ILE A 154 -5.57 -17.03 0.68
CA ILE A 154 -7.00 -16.69 0.54
C ILE A 154 -7.25 -15.91 -0.75
N TRP A 155 -6.36 -14.96 -1.09
CA TRP A 155 -6.44 -14.20 -2.33
C TRP A 155 -6.33 -15.10 -3.56
N VAL A 156 -5.38 -16.03 -3.60
CA VAL A 156 -5.19 -17.00 -4.71
C VAL A 156 -6.44 -17.85 -4.87
N ASP A 157 -6.99 -18.38 -3.79
CA ASP A 157 -8.20 -19.21 -3.81
C ASP A 157 -9.41 -18.42 -4.34
N THR A 158 -9.50 -17.13 -4.01
CA THR A 158 -10.52 -16.21 -4.52
C THR A 158 -10.29 -15.92 -6.00
N ALA A 159 -9.06 -15.59 -6.38
CA ALA A 159 -8.68 -15.27 -7.76
C ALA A 159 -8.92 -16.45 -8.73
N MET A 160 -8.75 -17.68 -8.27
CA MET A 160 -9.04 -18.89 -9.08
C MET A 160 -10.54 -19.09 -9.36
N ARG A 161 -11.42 -18.37 -8.67
CA ARG A 161 -12.90 -18.42 -8.88
C ARG A 161 -13.41 -17.26 -9.73
N ILE A 162 -12.56 -16.35 -10.18
CA ILE A 162 -12.96 -15.20 -11.00
C ILE A 162 -13.53 -15.69 -12.32
N ASN A 163 -14.64 -15.06 -12.73
CA ASN A 163 -15.29 -15.37 -14.00
C ASN A 163 -14.68 -14.56 -15.18
N THR A 164 -15.03 -14.94 -16.40
CA THR A 164 -14.52 -14.31 -17.63
C THR A 164 -14.91 -12.83 -17.75
N ARG A 165 -16.06 -12.41 -17.16
CA ARG A 165 -16.52 -11.01 -17.17
C ARG A 165 -15.59 -10.15 -16.34
N ASP A 166 -15.24 -10.59 -15.14
CA ASP A 166 -14.37 -9.87 -14.21
C ASP A 166 -12.95 -9.74 -14.78
N LEU A 167 -12.44 -10.81 -15.44
CA LEU A 167 -11.15 -10.79 -16.16
C LEU A 167 -11.13 -9.75 -17.29
N LYS A 168 -12.22 -9.62 -18.06
CA LYS A 168 -12.32 -8.59 -19.10
C LYS A 168 -12.33 -7.18 -18.53
N LEU A 169 -13.08 -6.97 -17.44
CA LEU A 169 -13.14 -5.67 -16.77
C LEU A 169 -11.76 -5.26 -16.24
N MET A 170 -11.05 -6.20 -15.59
CA MET A 170 -9.67 -6.01 -15.13
C MET A 170 -8.75 -5.62 -16.29
N GLY A 171 -8.81 -6.31 -17.43
CA GLY A 171 -8.02 -6.00 -18.62
C GLY A 171 -8.27 -4.60 -19.16
N HIS A 172 -9.52 -4.11 -19.13
CA HIS A 172 -9.87 -2.75 -19.56
C HIS A 172 -9.29 -1.68 -18.62
N LEU A 173 -9.27 -1.91 -17.32
CA LEU A 173 -8.72 -0.95 -16.35
C LEU A 173 -7.19 -0.88 -16.44
N ILE A 174 -6.52 -2.01 -16.58
CA ILE A 174 -5.06 -2.06 -16.80
C ILE A 174 -4.71 -1.28 -18.08
N ALA A 175 -5.41 -1.53 -19.19
CA ALA A 175 -5.17 -0.82 -20.45
C ALA A 175 -5.44 0.70 -20.39
N ARG A 176 -6.24 1.18 -19.44
CA ARG A 176 -6.41 2.61 -19.18
C ARG A 176 -5.25 3.22 -18.40
N GLN A 177 -4.72 2.49 -17.43
CA GLN A 177 -3.54 2.92 -16.67
C GLN A 177 -2.31 3.06 -17.56
N ASP A 178 -2.09 2.11 -18.48
CA ASP A 178 -0.97 2.15 -19.43
C ASP A 178 -1.02 3.35 -20.42
N LYS A 179 -2.19 3.98 -20.60
CA LYS A 179 -2.36 5.16 -21.48
C LYS A 179 -2.13 6.50 -20.78
N LEU A 180 -1.98 6.49 -19.46
CA LEU A 180 -1.76 7.69 -18.64
C LEU A 180 -0.28 7.93 -18.33
N HIS A 181 0.58 7.03 -18.78
CA HIS A 181 2.05 7.08 -18.73
C HIS A 181 2.62 7.12 -20.15
#